data_8a52c0fbeefdf19f0248e34c018cd750
#
_entry.id   8a52c0fbeefdf19f0248e34c018cd750
#
_cell.length_a   1.000
_cell.length_b   1.000
_cell.length_c   1.000
_cell.angle_alpha   90.00
_cell.angle_beta   90.00
_cell.angle_gamma   90.00
#
_symmetry.space_group_name_H-M   'P 1'
#
loop_
_entity.id
_entity.type
_entity.pdbx_description
1 polymer ?
#
loop_
_entity_poly.entity_id
_entity_poly.type
_entity_poly.pdbx_seq_one_letter_code
_entity_poly.pdbx_strand_id
1 'polypeptide(L)'
;MTDGARRARGDLEREVLAALTSAGTPSTPAEVRERLGTGLAYTTVMTTLVRLHDKGLVARERDGRAHRYWVADAADVAAARMRQALEASDRRDAVLARFVGDLSPEDVPVLERLLRDAERRG
;
A
#
# COMPACT_ATOMS: atom_id res chain seq x y z
N MET A 1 -27.67 -18.94 -5.01
CA MET A 1 -27.29 -18.53 -5.01
C MET A 1 -26.51 -18.14 -5.31
N THR A 2 -25.95 -18.03 -5.49
CA THR A 2 -25.27 -17.78 -5.86
C THR A 2 -24.55 -17.04 -6.00
N ASP A 3 -24.19 -16.73 -5.84
CA ASP A 3 -23.57 -15.91 -5.86
C ASP A 3 -22.29 -15.71 -5.60
N GLY A 4 -21.58 -16.46 -5.31
CA GLY A 4 -20.15 -16.35 -5.25
C GLY A 4 -19.51 -15.84 -6.52
N ALA A 5 -20.14 -16.08 -7.65
CA ALA A 5 -19.60 -15.62 -8.91
C ALA A 5 -19.71 -14.11 -9.10
N ARG A 6 -20.52 -13.47 -8.28
CA ARG A 6 -20.78 -12.06 -8.46
C ARG A 6 -20.59 -11.27 -7.20
N ARG A 7 -19.36 -11.19 -6.80
CA ARG A 7 -19.01 -10.37 -5.65
C ARG A 7 -19.16 -8.91 -5.99
N ALA A 8 -19.77 -8.16 -5.09
CA ALA A 8 -19.71 -6.73 -5.15
C ALA A 8 -18.27 -6.31 -4.85
N ARG A 9 -17.86 -5.15 -5.38
CA ARG A 9 -16.51 -4.62 -5.15
C ARG A 9 -16.20 -4.51 -3.66
N GLY A 10 -17.15 -4.01 -2.86
CA GLY A 10 -16.94 -3.86 -1.43
C GLY A 10 -16.73 -5.18 -0.72
N ASP A 11 -17.41 -6.23 -1.19
CA ASP A 11 -17.26 -7.56 -0.59
C ASP A 11 -15.85 -8.11 -0.83
N LEU A 12 -15.33 -7.95 -2.05
CA LEU A 12 -13.99 -8.43 -2.36
C LEU A 12 -12.95 -7.64 -1.58
N GLU A 13 -13.14 -6.33 -1.44
CA GLU A 13 -12.23 -5.51 -0.63
C GLU A 13 -12.19 -6.00 0.81
N ARG A 14 -13.35 -6.30 1.39
CA ARG A 14 -13.41 -6.82 2.76
C ARG A 14 -12.72 -8.18 2.87
N GLU A 15 -12.91 -9.04 1.89
CA GLU A 15 -12.27 -10.36 1.89
C GLU A 15 -10.75 -10.25 1.79
N VAL A 16 -10.26 -9.34 0.95
CA VAL A 16 -8.81 -9.10 0.84
C VAL A 16 -8.25 -8.58 2.15
N LEU A 17 -8.93 -7.62 2.78
CA LEU A 17 -8.51 -7.08 4.08
C LEU A 17 -8.48 -8.18 5.14
N ALA A 18 -9.49 -9.05 5.15
CA ALA A 18 -9.54 -10.17 6.09
C ALA A 18 -8.39 -11.16 5.84
N ALA A 19 -8.07 -11.41 4.58
CA ALA A 19 -6.98 -12.31 4.22
C ALA A 19 -5.63 -11.74 4.69
N LEU A 20 -5.43 -10.44 4.52
CA LEU A 20 -4.20 -9.79 4.99
C LEU A 20 -4.10 -9.81 6.51
N THR A 21 -5.20 -9.58 7.18
CA THR A 21 -5.24 -9.62 8.65
C THR A 21 -4.91 -11.03 9.16
N SER A 22 -5.51 -12.05 8.56
CA SER A 22 -5.26 -13.44 8.94
C SER A 22 -3.81 -13.85 8.72
N ALA A 23 -3.19 -13.32 7.67
CA ALA A 23 -1.80 -13.64 7.37
C ALA A 23 -0.85 -13.19 8.46
N GLY A 24 -1.12 -12.03 9.06
CA GLY A 24 -0.26 -11.46 10.10
C GLY A 24 1.12 -11.03 9.64
N THR A 25 1.42 -11.17 8.35
CA THR A 25 2.68 -10.75 7.75
C THR A 25 2.40 -10.13 6.38
N PRO A 26 3.30 -9.27 5.88
CA PRO A 26 3.12 -8.72 4.55
C PRO A 26 2.98 -9.82 3.51
N SER A 27 2.05 -9.65 2.58
CA SER A 27 1.69 -10.71 1.62
C SER A 27 1.73 -10.18 0.19
N THR A 28 2.24 -10.99 -0.72
CA THR A 28 2.21 -10.69 -2.15
C THR A 28 0.80 -10.90 -2.68
N PRO A 29 0.47 -10.30 -3.83
CA PRO A 29 -0.83 -10.57 -4.46
C PRO A 29 -1.09 -12.04 -4.72
N ALA A 30 -0.07 -12.79 -5.09
CA ALA A 30 -0.20 -14.23 -5.31
C ALA A 30 -0.59 -14.96 -4.03
N GLU A 31 0.03 -14.58 -2.91
CA GLU A 31 -0.30 -15.18 -1.61
C GLU A 31 -1.71 -14.83 -1.18
N VAL A 32 -2.14 -13.59 -1.42
CA VAL A 32 -3.51 -13.17 -1.12
C VAL A 32 -4.51 -13.97 -1.95
N ARG A 33 -4.24 -14.09 -3.24
CA ARG A 33 -5.09 -14.87 -4.14
C ARG A 33 -5.25 -16.30 -3.67
N GLU A 34 -4.15 -16.90 -3.25
CA GLU A 34 -4.13 -18.27 -2.77
C GLU A 34 -5.01 -18.44 -1.54
N ARG A 35 -4.95 -17.47 -0.61
CA ARG A 35 -5.76 -17.51 0.60
C ARG A 35 -7.24 -17.35 0.33
N LEU A 36 -7.59 -16.57 -0.70
CA LEU A 36 -8.99 -16.38 -1.05
C LEU A 36 -9.59 -17.65 -1.64
N GLY A 37 -8.79 -18.46 -2.31
CA GLY A 37 -9.15 -19.82 -2.69
C GLY A 37 -10.35 -19.97 -3.61
N THR A 38 -10.72 -18.96 -4.35
CA THR A 38 -11.99 -18.93 -5.06
C THR A 38 -11.85 -18.89 -6.58
N GLY A 39 -10.67 -19.14 -7.09
CA GLY A 39 -10.47 -19.10 -8.53
C GLY A 39 -10.48 -17.70 -9.12
N LEU A 40 -10.28 -16.68 -8.30
CA LEU A 40 -10.19 -15.31 -8.78
C LEU A 40 -8.96 -15.13 -9.66
N ALA A 41 -9.10 -14.30 -10.68
CA ALA A 41 -7.98 -13.97 -11.53
C ALA A 41 -6.96 -13.14 -10.75
N TYR A 42 -5.70 -13.35 -11.06
CA TYR A 42 -4.62 -12.59 -10.43
C TYR A 42 -4.81 -11.08 -10.62
N THR A 43 -5.20 -10.66 -11.82
CA THR A 43 -5.42 -9.24 -12.12
C THR A 43 -6.54 -8.64 -11.28
N THR A 44 -7.56 -9.43 -10.96
CA THR A 44 -8.65 -8.95 -10.08
C THR A 44 -8.13 -8.68 -8.67
N VAL A 45 -7.30 -9.57 -8.14
CA VAL A 45 -6.71 -9.39 -6.82
C VAL A 45 -5.76 -8.19 -6.83
N MET A 46 -4.92 -8.08 -7.86
CA MET A 46 -4.01 -6.95 -8.02
C MET A 46 -4.75 -5.62 -8.04
N THR A 47 -5.80 -5.54 -8.86
CA THR A 47 -6.58 -4.31 -8.98
C THR A 47 -7.20 -3.92 -7.64
N THR A 48 -7.70 -4.92 -6.90
CA THR A 48 -8.28 -4.67 -5.59
C THR A 48 -7.24 -4.14 -4.60
N LEU A 49 -6.06 -4.75 -4.58
CA LEU A 49 -4.98 -4.31 -3.69
C LEU A 49 -4.51 -2.90 -4.01
N VAL A 50 -4.36 -2.59 -5.30
CA VAL A 50 -3.97 -1.23 -5.71
C VAL A 50 -5.03 -0.22 -5.29
N ARG A 51 -6.29 -0.57 -5.47
CA ARG A 51 -7.40 0.30 -5.07
C ARG A 51 -7.42 0.53 -3.56
N LEU A 52 -7.21 -0.52 -2.78
CA LEU A 52 -7.14 -0.40 -1.32
C LEU A 52 -5.95 0.47 -0.90
N HIS A 53 -4.83 0.31 -1.58
CA HIS A 53 -3.65 1.14 -1.32
C HIS A 53 -3.93 2.62 -1.62
N ASP A 54 -4.58 2.90 -2.73
CA ASP A 54 -4.92 4.28 -3.11
C ASP A 54 -5.88 4.92 -2.10
N LYS A 55 -6.74 4.10 -1.48
CA LYS A 55 -7.64 4.56 -0.42
C LYS A 55 -6.94 4.72 0.92
N GLY A 56 -5.72 4.25 1.06
CA GLY A 56 -4.98 4.30 2.32
C GLY A 56 -5.36 3.21 3.30
N LEU A 57 -6.06 2.17 2.87
CA LEU A 57 -6.51 1.09 3.74
C LEU A 57 -5.48 -0.02 3.88
N VAL A 58 -4.59 -0.15 2.91
CA VAL A 58 -3.44 -1.05 3.00
C VAL A 58 -2.18 -0.27 2.70
N ALA A 59 -1.08 -0.72 3.28
CA ALA A 59 0.25 -0.22 2.96
C ALA A 59 0.97 -1.27 2.12
N ARG A 60 2.03 -0.87 1.46
CA ARG A 60 2.82 -1.81 0.67
C ARG A 60 4.29 -1.41 0.68
N GLU A 61 5.12 -2.38 0.42
CA GLU A 61 6.55 -2.21 0.34
C GLU A 61 7.06 -2.99 -0.87
N ARG A 62 8.00 -2.42 -1.57
CA ARG A 62 8.59 -3.09 -2.71
C ARG A 62 9.54 -4.17 -2.24
N ASP A 63 9.43 -5.35 -2.86
CA ASP A 63 10.31 -6.47 -2.59
C ASP A 63 10.69 -7.08 -3.94
N GLY A 64 11.82 -6.61 -4.49
CA GLY A 64 12.19 -6.97 -5.85
C GLY A 64 11.21 -6.39 -6.85
N ARG A 65 10.59 -7.23 -7.67
CA ARG A 65 9.61 -6.81 -8.68
C ARG A 65 8.18 -6.80 -8.18
N ALA A 66 7.96 -7.35 -7.00
CA ALA A 66 6.61 -7.46 -6.43
C ALA A 66 6.47 -6.48 -5.29
N HIS A 67 5.22 -6.28 -4.90
CA HIS A 67 4.91 -5.56 -3.66
C HIS A 67 4.38 -6.56 -2.64
N ARG A 68 4.62 -6.28 -1.37
CA ARG A 68 3.98 -6.97 -0.26
C ARG A 68 3.07 -5.99 0.42
N TYR A 69 1.89 -6.45 0.77
CA TYR A 69 0.82 -5.61 1.29
C TYR A 69 0.45 -6.03 2.71
N TRP A 70 0.01 -5.08 3.51
CA TRP A 70 -0.53 -5.34 4.86
C TRP A 70 -1.59 -4.29 5.18
N VAL A 71 -2.45 -4.59 6.15
CA VAL A 71 -3.49 -3.65 6.58
C VAL A 71 -2.82 -2.44 7.23
N ALA A 72 -3.21 -1.24 6.81
CA ALA A 72 -2.59 0.00 7.26
C ALA A 72 -2.82 0.24 8.74
N ASP A 73 -1.77 0.64 9.45
CA ASP A 73 -1.89 1.13 10.82
C ASP A 73 -1.92 2.66 10.81
N ALA A 74 -1.86 3.29 11.99
CA ALA A 74 -1.95 4.74 12.09
C ALA A 74 -0.82 5.45 11.35
N ALA A 75 0.39 4.91 11.43
CA ALA A 75 1.54 5.48 10.73
C ALA A 75 1.37 5.35 9.21
N ASP A 76 0.87 4.20 8.76
CA ASP A 76 0.61 3.98 7.34
C ASP A 76 -0.46 4.94 6.82
N VAL A 77 -1.50 5.18 7.61
CA VAL A 77 -2.57 6.13 7.23
C VAL A 77 -2.00 7.54 7.08
N ALA A 78 -1.16 7.96 8.02
CA ALA A 78 -0.53 9.27 7.95
C ALA A 78 0.38 9.39 6.72
N ALA A 79 1.18 8.36 6.45
CA ALA A 79 2.04 8.33 5.27
C ALA A 79 1.23 8.39 3.98
N ALA A 80 0.10 7.69 3.93
CA ALA A 80 -0.78 7.72 2.76
C ALA A 80 -1.32 9.13 2.51
N ARG A 81 -1.64 9.86 3.58
CA ARG A 81 -2.10 11.26 3.43
C ARG A 81 -1.01 12.14 2.85
N MET A 82 0.23 11.94 3.29
CA MET A 82 1.36 12.69 2.74
C MET A 82 1.54 12.39 1.25
N ARG A 83 1.49 11.11 0.88
CA ARG A 83 1.62 10.69 -0.51
C ARG A 83 0.50 11.28 -1.36
N GLN A 84 -0.73 11.23 -0.87
CA GLN A 84 -1.89 11.76 -1.59
C GLN A 84 -1.79 13.27 -1.81
N ALA A 85 -1.32 14.00 -0.79
CA ALA A 85 -1.11 15.44 -0.92
C ALA A 85 -0.06 15.73 -1.99
N LEU A 86 1.00 14.95 -2.04
CA LEU A 86 2.06 15.10 -3.03
C LEU A 86 1.55 14.81 -4.44
N GLU A 87 0.76 13.74 -4.59
CA GLU A 87 0.23 13.33 -5.89
C GLU A 87 -0.82 14.30 -6.43
N ALA A 88 -1.52 15.00 -5.54
CA ALA A 88 -2.54 15.97 -5.94
C ALA A 88 -1.94 17.26 -6.49
N SER A 89 -0.65 17.50 -6.25
CA SER A 89 0.00 18.74 -6.69
C SER A 89 0.62 18.56 -8.08
N ASP A 90 0.54 19.59 -8.90
CA ASP A 90 1.24 19.65 -10.18
C ASP A 90 2.66 20.24 -10.02
N ARG A 91 3.02 20.61 -8.78
CA ARG A 91 4.35 21.15 -8.47
C ARG A 91 5.05 20.26 -7.47
N ARG A 92 5.24 19.03 -7.86
CA ARG A 92 5.75 17.97 -7.00
C ARG A 92 7.11 18.31 -6.38
N ASP A 93 8.04 18.79 -7.19
CA ASP A 93 9.38 19.15 -6.70
C ASP A 93 9.33 20.33 -5.73
N ALA A 94 8.46 21.30 -5.93
CA ALA A 94 8.31 22.42 -5.02
C ALA A 94 7.75 21.96 -3.68
N VAL A 95 6.79 21.04 -3.70
CA VAL A 95 6.22 20.48 -2.47
C VAL A 95 7.30 19.74 -1.69
N LEU A 96 8.06 18.89 -2.36
CA LEU A 96 9.13 18.14 -1.73
C LEU A 96 10.19 19.07 -1.15
N ALA A 97 10.58 20.11 -1.90
CA ALA A 97 11.60 21.05 -1.44
C ALA A 97 11.15 21.79 -0.17
N ARG A 98 9.89 22.20 -0.12
CA ARG A 98 9.37 22.91 1.04
C ARG A 98 9.22 22.00 2.24
N PHE A 99 8.82 20.76 2.01
CA PHE A 99 8.75 19.77 3.08
C PHE A 99 10.12 19.54 3.70
N VAL A 100 11.13 19.33 2.87
CA VAL A 100 12.50 19.11 3.35
C VAL A 100 13.02 20.35 4.09
N GLY A 101 12.73 21.54 3.55
CA GLY A 101 13.20 22.79 4.16
C GLY A 101 12.62 23.06 5.54
N ASP A 102 11.48 22.44 5.84
CA ASP A 102 10.81 22.63 7.14
C ASP A 102 11.01 21.47 8.10
N LEU A 103 11.82 20.48 7.72
CA LEU A 103 12.08 19.34 8.60
C LEU A 103 12.77 19.76 9.87
N SER A 104 12.39 19.14 10.98
CA SER A 104 13.09 19.35 12.24
C SER A 104 14.49 18.72 12.16
N PRO A 105 15.47 19.27 12.90
CA PRO A 105 16.81 18.71 12.90
C PRO A 105 16.87 17.23 13.29
N GLU A 106 15.93 16.77 14.11
CA GLU A 106 15.88 15.37 14.54
C GLU A 106 15.47 14.45 13.40
N ASP A 107 14.64 14.94 12.48
CA ASP A 107 14.11 14.11 11.39
C ASP A 107 15.07 13.98 10.22
N VAL A 108 15.98 14.92 10.05
CA VAL A 108 16.90 14.95 8.91
C VAL A 108 17.75 13.67 8.82
N PRO A 109 18.45 13.23 9.89
CA PRO A 109 19.25 12.02 9.78
C PRO A 109 18.41 10.76 9.59
N VAL A 110 17.19 10.74 10.12
CA VAL A 110 16.28 9.62 9.91
C VAL A 110 15.90 9.52 8.43
N LEU A 111 15.51 10.64 7.84
CA LEU A 111 15.14 10.67 6.43
C LEU A 111 16.32 10.29 5.53
N GLU A 112 17.52 10.80 5.84
CA GLU A 112 18.72 10.45 5.09
C GLU A 112 18.97 8.94 5.07
N ARG A 113 18.84 8.31 6.24
CA ARG A 113 19.02 6.86 6.35
C ARG A 113 17.97 6.11 5.54
N LEU A 114 16.71 6.54 5.66
CA LEU A 114 15.61 5.88 4.94
C LEU A 114 15.77 6.00 3.42
N LEU A 115 16.24 7.14 2.95
CA LEU A 115 16.51 7.31 1.51
C LEU A 115 17.62 6.40 1.03
N ARG A 116 18.69 6.26 1.81
CA ARG A 116 19.79 5.35 1.45
C ARG A 116 19.29 3.90 1.39
N ASP A 117 18.44 3.52 2.37
CA ASP A 117 17.89 2.17 2.40
C ASP A 117 16.98 1.91 1.20
N ALA A 118 16.19 2.90 0.80
CA ALA A 118 15.32 2.79 -0.37
C ALA A 118 16.14 2.63 -1.65
N GLU A 119 17.25 3.33 -1.78
CA GLU A 119 18.14 3.20 -2.93
C GLU A 119 18.71 1.78 -3.04
N ARG A 120 19.04 1.17 -1.91
CA ARG A 120 19.58 -0.19 -1.91
C ARG A 120 18.53 -1.22 -2.30
N ARG A 121 17.26 -0.97 -1.96
CA ARG A 121 16.17 -1.89 -2.30
C ARG A 121 15.66 -1.69 -3.73
N GLY A 122 15.83 -0.51 -4.22
CA GLY A 122 15.36 -0.16 -5.55
C GLY A 122 16.18 -0.77 -6.63
#